data_47324e2743579c1c9d734201423d67ff
#
_entry.id   47324e2743579c1c9d734201423d67ff
#
_cell.length_a   1.000
_cell.length_b   1.000
_cell.length_c   1.000
_cell.angle_alpha   90.00
_cell.angle_beta   90.00
_cell.angle_gamma   90.00
#
_symmetry.space_group_name_H-M   'P 1'
#
loop_
_entity.id
_entity.type
_entity.pdbx_description
1 polymer ?
#
loop_
_entity_poly.entity_id
_entity_poly.type
_entity_poly.pdbx_seq_one_letter_code
_entity_poly.pdbx_strand_id
1 'polypeptide(L)'
;MKLQHPEVRYEVTDHCNATCIMCPRDKHDRPHGIMDNALYRASIDEIVSLGAQRIVLTGFGEPLLDTSLEVKIDYANRLGLNTYIITNASALTPKRAEALLTAGLDECRISFYGMSPQSYNAVMQGLDYKKTLKNILNFINLIDQKGSQTKVMLSYLVLPENEKDTDTFQAFWEPLVDYIEIWKPHNFGDGRDYRDRTEYKSTCGRPANGPLQIQWNGEVIPCCYDYNNQIILGNAFESPILDILHGDKYNALREAHAYGEFEKFPYCDQCDQLLEHSDALVYTNRHDLPNEEAVRLSNTDLYDLIEAVEIDGRR
;
A
#
# COMPACT_ATOMS: atom_id res chain seq x y z
N MET A 1 -25.65 -5.13 11.11
CA MET A 1 -25.04 -5.20 9.77
C MET A 1 -23.52 -5.32 9.92
N LYS A 2 -22.83 -5.80 8.90
CA LYS A 2 -21.36 -5.98 8.93
C LYS A 2 -20.73 -5.28 7.74
N LEU A 3 -19.44 -5.01 7.84
CA LEU A 3 -18.64 -4.58 6.70
C LEU A 3 -18.69 -5.63 5.58
N GLN A 4 -18.63 -5.17 4.32
CA GLN A 4 -18.56 -6.05 3.14
C GLN A 4 -17.21 -6.76 3.02
N HIS A 5 -16.16 -6.13 3.50
CA HIS A 5 -14.79 -6.64 3.51
C HIS A 5 -14.20 -6.51 4.92
N PRO A 6 -13.49 -7.52 5.45
CA PRO A 6 -12.95 -7.48 6.81
C PRO A 6 -11.74 -6.54 6.97
N GLU A 7 -11.15 -6.06 5.88
CA GLU A 7 -10.07 -5.08 5.87
C GLU A 7 -10.61 -3.67 5.69
N VAL A 8 -10.07 -2.72 6.47
CA VAL A 8 -10.32 -1.28 6.30
C VAL A 8 -8.96 -0.57 6.10
N ARG A 9 -8.92 0.34 5.16
CA ARG A 9 -7.70 1.10 4.82
C ARG A 9 -7.81 2.52 5.30
N TYR A 10 -6.75 2.99 5.94
CA TYR A 10 -6.63 4.34 6.47
C TYR A 10 -5.43 5.05 5.85
N GLU A 11 -5.68 6.20 5.25
CA GLU A 11 -4.61 7.14 4.95
C GLU A 11 -4.37 7.98 6.21
N VAL A 12 -3.38 7.60 7.03
CA VAL A 12 -3.08 8.32 8.28
C VAL A 12 -2.42 9.69 8.04
N THR A 13 -1.81 9.86 6.90
CA THR A 13 -1.29 11.14 6.39
C THR A 13 -1.14 11.07 4.87
N ASP A 14 -1.29 12.19 4.21
CA ASP A 14 -0.94 12.33 2.80
C ASP A 14 0.40 13.05 2.58
N HIS A 15 1.10 13.45 3.66
CA HIS A 15 2.47 13.93 3.55
C HIS A 15 3.40 12.79 3.13
N CYS A 16 4.27 13.05 2.15
CA CYS A 16 5.30 12.12 1.72
C CYS A 16 6.62 12.86 1.50
N ASN A 17 7.73 12.20 1.81
CA ASN A 17 9.09 12.71 1.60
C ASN A 17 9.71 12.22 0.27
N ALA A 18 8.91 11.58 -0.59
CA ALA A 18 9.31 11.09 -1.91
C ALA A 18 8.46 11.72 -3.02
N THR A 19 9.04 11.76 -4.23
CA THR A 19 8.39 12.18 -5.48
C THR A 19 8.58 11.10 -6.54
N CYS A 20 8.14 9.87 -6.22
CA CYS A 20 8.28 8.71 -7.09
C CYS A 20 7.62 8.94 -8.44
N ILE A 21 8.31 8.57 -9.53
CA ILE A 21 7.86 8.92 -10.90
C ILE A 21 6.51 8.34 -11.30
N MET A 22 6.13 7.18 -10.74
CA MET A 22 4.85 6.53 -11.01
C MET A 22 3.72 7.02 -10.10
N CYS A 23 4.02 7.75 -9.01
CA CYS A 23 3.02 8.23 -8.08
C CYS A 23 2.37 9.51 -8.61
N PRO A 24 1.03 9.65 -8.58
CA PRO A 24 0.34 10.83 -9.10
C PRO A 24 0.35 12.04 -8.13
N ARG A 25 1.25 12.07 -7.14
CA ARG A 25 1.33 13.15 -6.15
C ARG A 25 1.59 14.54 -6.73
N ASP A 26 2.27 14.61 -7.86
CA ASP A 26 2.46 15.86 -8.60
C ASP A 26 1.15 16.49 -9.11
N LYS A 27 0.08 15.69 -9.14
CA LYS A 27 -1.28 16.10 -9.54
C LYS A 27 -2.25 16.25 -8.36
N HIS A 28 -1.75 16.13 -7.11
CA HIS A 28 -2.60 16.32 -5.93
C HIS A 28 -3.03 17.78 -5.81
N ASP A 29 -4.33 17.99 -5.76
CA ASP A 29 -4.96 19.30 -5.52
C ASP A 29 -5.83 19.33 -4.24
N ARG A 30 -5.91 18.19 -3.51
CA ARG A 30 -6.63 18.07 -2.25
C ARG A 30 -5.82 18.59 -1.05
N PRO A 31 -6.48 18.98 0.05
CA PRO A 31 -5.80 19.41 1.27
C PRO A 31 -4.83 18.35 1.81
N HIS A 32 -3.76 18.82 2.46
CA HIS A 32 -2.76 17.98 3.11
C HIS A 32 -2.93 17.94 4.62
N GLY A 33 -2.68 16.79 5.26
CA GLY A 33 -2.75 16.68 6.70
C GLY A 33 -2.36 15.33 7.28
N ILE A 34 -2.60 15.22 8.58
CA ILE A 34 -2.39 14.02 9.38
C ILE A 34 -3.69 13.71 10.11
N MET A 35 -4.10 12.46 10.14
CA MET A 35 -5.32 12.01 10.80
C MET A 35 -5.26 12.23 12.31
N ASP A 36 -6.25 12.93 12.84
CA ASP A 36 -6.39 13.16 14.29
C ASP A 36 -6.57 11.83 15.04
N ASN A 37 -5.89 11.71 16.19
CA ASN A 37 -5.91 10.47 16.97
C ASN A 37 -7.27 10.18 17.62
N ALA A 38 -8.05 11.19 18.00
CA ALA A 38 -9.35 10.98 18.62
C ALA A 38 -10.37 10.54 17.57
N LEU A 39 -10.37 11.17 16.40
CA LEU A 39 -11.21 10.76 15.25
C LEU A 39 -10.83 9.38 14.75
N TYR A 40 -9.52 9.07 14.66
CA TYR A 40 -9.05 7.72 14.33
C TYR A 40 -9.62 6.68 15.30
N ARG A 41 -9.48 6.89 16.62
CA ARG A 41 -9.97 5.95 17.63
C ARG A 41 -11.48 5.72 17.52
N ALA A 42 -12.26 6.80 17.37
CA ALA A 42 -13.70 6.69 17.21
C ALA A 42 -14.09 5.84 15.98
N SER A 43 -13.42 6.05 14.85
CA SER A 43 -13.66 5.25 13.65
C SER A 43 -13.19 3.80 13.79
N ILE A 44 -12.09 3.53 14.50
CA ILE A 44 -11.63 2.16 14.80
C ILE A 44 -12.65 1.43 15.67
N ASP A 45 -13.18 2.06 16.73
CA ASP A 45 -14.21 1.46 17.58
C ASP A 45 -15.45 1.08 16.76
N GLU A 46 -15.86 1.93 15.83
CA GLU A 46 -16.97 1.67 14.94
C GLU A 46 -16.69 0.48 14.02
N ILE A 47 -15.56 0.46 13.28
CA ILE A 47 -15.28 -0.66 12.35
C ILE A 47 -15.11 -1.99 13.07
N VAL A 48 -14.58 -2.02 14.29
CA VAL A 48 -14.50 -3.23 15.12
C VAL A 48 -15.91 -3.74 15.41
N SER A 49 -16.83 -2.87 15.80
CA SER A 49 -18.25 -3.24 16.03
C SER A 49 -18.94 -3.79 14.78
N LEU A 50 -18.47 -3.38 13.59
CA LEU A 50 -18.95 -3.83 12.28
C LEU A 50 -18.23 -5.08 11.76
N GLY A 51 -17.29 -5.63 12.53
CA GLY A 51 -16.61 -6.89 12.24
C GLY A 51 -15.35 -6.78 11.41
N ALA A 52 -14.68 -5.62 11.41
CA ALA A 52 -13.33 -5.50 10.87
C ALA A 52 -12.37 -6.48 11.57
N GLN A 53 -11.43 -7.04 10.82
CA GLN A 53 -10.40 -7.94 11.32
C GLN A 53 -8.99 -7.40 11.07
N ARG A 54 -8.85 -6.47 10.13
CA ARG A 54 -7.56 -5.94 9.69
C ARG A 54 -7.68 -4.47 9.33
N ILE A 55 -6.63 -3.72 9.66
CA ILE A 55 -6.42 -2.37 9.13
C ILE A 55 -5.13 -2.30 8.32
N VAL A 56 -5.16 -1.49 7.27
CA VAL A 56 -3.98 -1.16 6.47
C VAL A 56 -3.77 0.34 6.54
N LEU A 57 -2.65 0.76 7.12
CA LEU A 57 -2.27 2.17 7.23
C LEU A 57 -1.44 2.54 6.00
N THR A 58 -2.10 3.08 5.00
CA THR A 58 -1.55 3.37 3.68
C THR A 58 -2.34 4.47 2.99
N GLY A 59 -1.74 5.14 2.03
CA GLY A 59 -2.36 6.17 1.21
C GLY A 59 -1.34 6.73 0.22
N PHE A 60 -1.54 7.98 -0.18
CA PHE A 60 -0.57 8.69 -1.02
C PHE A 60 0.53 9.37 -0.22
N GLY A 61 0.49 9.31 1.10
CA GLY A 61 1.55 9.73 2.01
C GLY A 61 2.49 8.60 2.41
N GLU A 62 3.51 8.96 3.17
CA GLU A 62 4.41 8.04 3.87
C GLU A 62 3.95 7.93 5.33
N PRO A 63 3.41 6.79 5.78
CA PRO A 63 2.85 6.66 7.12
C PRO A 63 3.87 6.92 8.25
N LEU A 64 5.16 6.66 8.00
CA LEU A 64 6.21 6.96 8.99
C LEU A 64 6.43 8.46 9.21
N LEU A 65 5.81 9.35 8.45
CA LEU A 65 5.80 10.79 8.72
C LEU A 65 4.72 11.19 9.73
N ASP A 66 3.74 10.34 9.99
CA ASP A 66 2.84 10.52 11.14
C ASP A 66 3.61 10.17 12.43
N THR A 67 3.89 11.18 13.24
CA THR A 67 4.63 11.03 14.50
C THR A 67 3.85 10.27 15.59
N SER A 68 2.58 9.98 15.36
CA SER A 68 1.70 9.22 16.25
C SER A 68 1.28 7.86 15.66
N LEU A 69 1.97 7.38 14.62
CA LEU A 69 1.64 6.11 13.96
C LEU A 69 1.61 4.93 14.93
N GLU A 70 2.60 4.85 15.85
CA GLU A 70 2.67 3.78 16.83
C GLU A 70 1.51 3.80 17.81
N VAL A 71 1.00 4.98 18.16
CA VAL A 71 -0.20 5.12 19.01
C VAL A 71 -1.44 4.58 18.29
N LYS A 72 -1.52 4.78 16.98
CA LYS A 72 -2.60 4.24 16.14
C LYS A 72 -2.52 2.72 16.01
N ILE A 73 -1.31 2.17 15.79
CA ILE A 73 -1.06 0.73 15.71
C ILE A 73 -1.40 0.06 17.05
N ASP A 74 -0.85 0.56 18.17
CA ASP A 74 -1.11 0.01 19.52
C ASP A 74 -2.61 0.00 19.84
N TYR A 75 -3.33 1.07 19.50
CA TYR A 75 -4.76 1.13 19.74
C TYR A 75 -5.54 0.06 18.98
N ALA A 76 -5.27 -0.10 17.69
CA ALA A 76 -5.93 -1.09 16.85
C ALA A 76 -5.56 -2.53 17.26
N ASN A 77 -4.28 -2.77 17.57
CA ASN A 77 -3.80 -4.08 18.04
C ASN A 77 -4.48 -4.51 19.34
N ARG A 78 -4.63 -3.61 20.32
CA ARG A 78 -5.35 -3.88 21.58
C ARG A 78 -6.83 -4.26 21.38
N LEU A 79 -7.42 -3.85 20.29
CA LEU A 79 -8.80 -4.21 19.91
C LEU A 79 -8.86 -5.50 19.06
N GLY A 80 -7.71 -6.17 18.89
CA GLY A 80 -7.62 -7.45 18.18
C GLY A 80 -7.59 -7.33 16.65
N LEU A 81 -7.36 -6.13 16.10
CA LEU A 81 -7.18 -5.95 14.68
C LEU A 81 -5.76 -6.33 14.26
N ASN A 82 -5.62 -7.06 13.16
CA ASN A 82 -4.33 -7.21 12.49
C ASN A 82 -3.90 -5.88 11.88
N THR A 83 -2.69 -5.43 12.17
CA THR A 83 -2.17 -4.13 11.79
C THR A 83 -1.14 -4.25 10.68
N TYR A 84 -1.30 -3.47 9.63
CA TYR A 84 -0.48 -3.51 8.45
C TYR A 84 -0.12 -2.11 7.96
N ILE A 85 1.16 -1.85 7.69
CA ILE A 85 1.62 -0.60 7.09
C ILE A 85 2.21 -0.82 5.70
N ILE A 86 2.09 0.18 4.82
CA ILE A 86 2.82 0.24 3.54
C ILE A 86 3.71 1.48 3.58
N THR A 87 5.03 1.29 3.45
CA THR A 87 6.01 2.36 3.64
C THR A 87 7.13 2.32 2.59
N ASN A 88 7.74 3.46 2.33
CA ASN A 88 8.98 3.56 1.56
C ASN A 88 10.25 3.29 2.42
N ALA A 89 10.10 3.03 3.70
CA ALA A 89 11.13 2.72 4.69
C ALA A 89 12.26 3.77 4.86
N SER A 90 12.23 4.90 4.19
CA SER A 90 13.31 5.91 4.31
C SER A 90 13.41 6.52 5.71
N ALA A 91 12.28 6.55 6.44
CA ALA A 91 12.17 7.01 7.82
C ALA A 91 12.14 5.85 8.85
N LEU A 92 12.36 4.61 8.44
CA LEU A 92 12.38 3.42 9.29
C LEU A 92 13.72 3.31 10.05
N THR A 93 14.00 4.31 10.88
CA THR A 93 15.19 4.32 11.74
C THR A 93 15.11 3.23 12.80
N PRO A 94 16.25 2.77 13.42
CA PRO A 94 16.21 1.76 14.47
C PRO A 94 15.24 2.08 15.61
N LYS A 95 15.19 3.34 16.04
CA LYS A 95 14.25 3.80 17.08
C LYS A 95 12.79 3.65 16.62
N ARG A 96 12.51 4.00 15.37
CA ARG A 96 11.18 3.90 14.79
C ARG A 96 10.75 2.45 14.62
N ALA A 97 11.66 1.61 14.11
CA ALA A 97 11.48 0.17 13.97
C ALA A 97 11.12 -0.49 15.31
N GLU A 98 11.90 -0.19 16.37
CA GLU A 98 11.62 -0.70 17.71
C GLU A 98 10.25 -0.27 18.25
N ALA A 99 9.86 0.99 18.04
CA ALA A 99 8.58 1.50 18.48
C ALA A 99 7.40 0.82 17.75
N LEU A 100 7.53 0.57 16.44
CA LEU A 100 6.52 -0.16 15.66
C LEU A 100 6.34 -1.61 16.14
N LEU A 101 7.45 -2.33 16.39
CA LEU A 101 7.39 -3.69 16.92
C LEU A 101 6.78 -3.71 18.34
N THR A 102 7.11 -2.74 19.18
CA THR A 102 6.55 -2.60 20.52
C THR A 102 5.05 -2.28 20.50
N ALA A 103 4.59 -1.53 19.49
CA ALA A 103 3.17 -1.21 19.28
C ALA A 103 2.36 -2.41 18.77
N GLY A 104 3.01 -3.52 18.41
CA GLY A 104 2.34 -4.72 17.92
C GLY A 104 2.03 -4.68 16.42
N LEU A 105 2.93 -4.13 15.61
CA LEU A 105 2.80 -4.17 14.14
C LEU A 105 2.87 -5.63 13.66
N ASP A 106 1.82 -6.10 12.97
CA ASP A 106 1.75 -7.48 12.47
C ASP A 106 2.39 -7.64 11.09
N GLU A 107 2.28 -6.64 10.19
CA GLU A 107 2.80 -6.75 8.83
C GLU A 107 3.33 -5.40 8.32
N CYS A 108 4.48 -5.44 7.66
CA CYS A 108 5.13 -4.29 7.04
C CYS A 108 5.41 -4.58 5.56
N ARG A 109 4.68 -3.90 4.66
CA ARG A 109 5.01 -3.89 3.23
C ARG A 109 5.92 -2.72 2.92
N ILE A 110 7.05 -3.03 2.33
CA ILE A 110 8.07 -2.06 1.99
C ILE A 110 8.14 -1.90 0.48
N SER A 111 7.98 -0.68 0.01
CA SER A 111 8.17 -0.31 -1.39
C SER A 111 9.66 -0.02 -1.63
N PHE A 112 10.32 -0.86 -2.45
CA PHE A 112 11.75 -0.72 -2.75
C PHE A 112 12.01 -1.04 -4.22
N TYR A 113 12.08 -0.01 -5.08
CA TYR A 113 11.96 -0.12 -6.53
C TYR A 113 13.28 0.16 -7.25
N GLY A 114 14.32 -0.63 -6.96
CA GLY A 114 15.63 -0.60 -7.61
C GLY A 114 16.67 -1.33 -6.78
N MET A 115 17.69 -1.93 -7.44
CA MET A 115 18.76 -2.68 -6.78
C MET A 115 20.13 -2.00 -6.92
N SER A 116 20.13 -0.77 -7.41
CA SER A 116 21.30 0.11 -7.48
C SER A 116 20.92 1.55 -7.12
N PRO A 117 21.88 2.40 -6.71
CA PRO A 117 21.60 3.83 -6.52
C PRO A 117 21.00 4.49 -7.77
N GLN A 118 21.42 4.06 -8.96
CA GLN A 118 20.97 4.61 -10.24
C GLN A 118 19.48 4.30 -10.48
N SER A 119 19.10 3.01 -10.45
CA SER A 119 17.73 2.58 -10.72
C SER A 119 16.77 3.01 -9.62
N TYR A 120 17.16 2.85 -8.35
CA TYR A 120 16.36 3.26 -7.21
C TYR A 120 16.06 4.75 -7.20
N ASN A 121 17.10 5.59 -7.32
CA ASN A 121 16.93 7.04 -7.25
C ASN A 121 16.25 7.61 -8.51
N ALA A 122 16.32 6.91 -9.64
CA ALA A 122 15.55 7.27 -10.83
C ALA A 122 14.04 7.10 -10.62
N VAL A 123 13.63 6.06 -9.90
CA VAL A 123 12.22 5.72 -9.64
C VAL A 123 11.69 6.36 -8.35
N MET A 124 12.40 6.14 -7.24
CA MET A 124 12.03 6.59 -5.90
C MET A 124 12.66 7.95 -5.57
N GLN A 125 12.36 8.95 -6.38
CA GLN A 125 12.97 10.28 -6.29
C GLN A 125 12.76 10.93 -4.90
N GLY A 126 13.79 11.65 -4.43
CA GLY A 126 13.80 12.27 -3.11
C GLY A 126 14.28 11.34 -1.98
N LEU A 127 14.51 10.06 -2.26
CA LEU A 127 15.00 9.08 -1.29
C LEU A 127 16.47 8.70 -1.57
N ASP A 128 17.13 8.15 -0.55
CA ASP A 128 18.51 7.66 -0.64
C ASP A 128 18.52 6.13 -0.60
N TYR A 129 19.07 5.51 -1.65
CA TYR A 129 19.18 4.06 -1.80
C TYR A 129 19.86 3.38 -0.61
N LYS A 130 21.09 3.84 -0.27
CA LYS A 130 21.91 3.18 0.75
C LYS A 130 21.28 3.29 2.14
N LYS A 131 20.75 4.48 2.47
CA LYS A 131 20.06 4.71 3.73
C LYS A 131 18.81 3.83 3.84
N THR A 132 18.01 3.77 2.79
CA THR A 132 16.77 2.98 2.80
C THR A 132 17.08 1.48 2.88
N LEU A 133 18.01 0.98 2.09
CA LEU A 133 18.45 -0.42 2.15
C LEU A 133 18.94 -0.78 3.56
N LYS A 134 19.79 0.07 4.17
CA LYS A 134 20.27 -0.12 5.54
C LYS A 134 19.10 -0.17 6.55
N ASN A 135 18.11 0.73 6.43
CA ASN A 135 16.94 0.73 7.31
C ASN A 135 16.18 -0.59 7.23
N ILE A 136 15.95 -1.11 6.01
CA ILE A 136 15.22 -2.37 5.79
C ILE A 136 15.97 -3.54 6.41
N LEU A 137 17.26 -3.67 6.13
CA LEU A 137 18.08 -4.76 6.66
C LEU A 137 18.18 -4.71 8.19
N ASN A 138 18.32 -3.51 8.78
CA ASN A 138 18.27 -3.33 10.23
C ASN A 138 16.91 -3.71 10.83
N PHE A 139 15.80 -3.42 10.14
CA PHE A 139 14.46 -3.80 10.60
C PHE A 139 14.28 -5.32 10.61
N ILE A 140 14.68 -6.01 9.55
CA ILE A 140 14.66 -7.49 9.46
C ILE A 140 15.49 -8.10 10.60
N ASN A 141 16.72 -7.60 10.77
CA ASN A 141 17.59 -8.07 11.86
C ASN A 141 16.98 -7.81 13.27
N LEU A 142 16.33 -6.67 13.45
CA LEU A 142 15.67 -6.36 14.73
C LEU A 142 14.48 -7.28 15.02
N ILE A 143 13.70 -7.66 14.00
CA ILE A 143 12.62 -8.65 14.11
C ILE A 143 13.18 -9.98 14.63
N ASP A 144 14.26 -10.47 14.00
CA ASP A 144 14.93 -11.71 14.42
C ASP A 144 15.47 -11.63 15.84
N GLN A 145 16.16 -10.54 16.18
CA GLN A 145 16.73 -10.33 17.52
C GLN A 145 15.68 -10.28 18.63
N LYS A 146 14.51 -9.72 18.33
CA LYS A 146 13.40 -9.61 19.30
C LYS A 146 12.48 -10.84 19.32
N GLY A 147 12.64 -11.77 18.39
CA GLY A 147 11.70 -12.88 18.18
C GLY A 147 10.30 -12.39 17.83
N SER A 148 10.19 -11.25 17.14
CA SER A 148 8.90 -10.68 16.72
C SER A 148 8.25 -11.54 15.65
N GLN A 149 6.92 -11.60 15.65
CA GLN A 149 6.14 -12.30 14.62
C GLN A 149 5.73 -11.37 13.47
N THR A 150 6.23 -10.15 13.46
CA THR A 150 5.95 -9.17 12.39
C THR A 150 6.41 -9.70 11.05
N LYS A 151 5.50 -9.75 10.07
CA LYS A 151 5.79 -10.18 8.71
C LYS A 151 6.33 -9.03 7.88
N VAL A 152 7.34 -9.32 7.07
CA VAL A 152 7.93 -8.35 6.11
C VAL A 152 7.62 -8.78 4.69
N MET A 153 7.06 -7.85 3.91
CA MET A 153 6.86 -8.02 2.48
C MET A 153 7.59 -6.92 1.71
N LEU A 154 8.37 -7.28 0.71
CA LEU A 154 8.95 -6.35 -0.24
C LEU A 154 8.08 -6.29 -1.49
N SER A 155 7.79 -5.07 -1.94
CA SER A 155 7.11 -4.87 -3.21
C SER A 155 7.99 -4.11 -4.19
N TYR A 156 7.91 -4.52 -5.46
CA TYR A 156 8.63 -3.93 -6.59
C TYR A 156 7.65 -3.52 -7.68
N LEU A 157 7.85 -2.35 -8.26
CA LEU A 157 7.15 -1.92 -9.47
C LEU A 157 8.12 -1.90 -10.64
N VAL A 158 7.80 -2.64 -11.69
CA VAL A 158 8.62 -2.70 -12.91
C VAL A 158 8.35 -1.49 -13.77
N LEU A 159 9.38 -0.71 -14.01
CA LEU A 159 9.40 0.49 -14.85
C LEU A 159 10.63 0.43 -15.78
N PRO A 160 10.66 1.16 -16.90
CA PRO A 160 11.81 1.17 -17.80
C PRO A 160 13.14 1.51 -17.11
N GLU A 161 13.10 2.34 -16.07
CA GLU A 161 14.26 2.79 -15.31
C GLU A 161 14.88 1.70 -14.42
N ASN A 162 14.12 0.67 -14.07
CA ASN A 162 14.54 -0.36 -13.13
C ASN A 162 14.23 -1.81 -13.59
N GLU A 163 13.69 -2.03 -14.77
CA GLU A 163 13.29 -3.36 -15.24
C GLU A 163 14.42 -4.40 -15.20
N LYS A 164 15.66 -3.96 -15.44
CA LYS A 164 16.85 -4.82 -15.43
C LYS A 164 17.23 -5.33 -14.04
N ASP A 165 16.73 -4.71 -12.99
CA ASP A 165 17.02 -5.08 -11.61
C ASP A 165 16.05 -6.14 -11.07
N THR A 166 15.04 -6.52 -11.83
CA THR A 166 13.92 -7.34 -11.34
C THR A 166 14.38 -8.71 -10.83
N ASP A 167 15.25 -9.41 -11.60
CA ASP A 167 15.82 -10.70 -11.21
C ASP A 167 16.69 -10.56 -9.95
N THR A 168 17.49 -9.50 -9.90
CA THR A 168 18.33 -9.18 -8.75
C THR A 168 17.51 -8.90 -7.50
N PHE A 169 16.40 -8.17 -7.65
CA PHE A 169 15.46 -7.90 -6.55
C PHE A 169 14.90 -9.21 -6.00
N GLN A 170 14.39 -10.08 -6.86
CA GLN A 170 13.85 -11.36 -6.43
C GLN A 170 14.90 -12.20 -5.70
N ALA A 171 16.04 -12.43 -6.33
CA ALA A 171 17.10 -13.29 -5.80
C ALA A 171 17.66 -12.77 -4.46
N PHE A 172 17.74 -11.44 -4.28
CA PHE A 172 18.25 -10.85 -3.05
C PHE A 172 17.25 -10.90 -1.89
N TRP A 173 15.97 -10.55 -2.16
CA TRP A 173 14.99 -10.36 -1.08
C TRP A 173 14.24 -11.63 -0.71
N GLU A 174 13.98 -12.55 -1.64
CA GLU A 174 13.19 -13.74 -1.39
C GLU A 174 13.71 -14.60 -0.19
N PRO A 175 15.02 -14.78 0.02
CA PRO A 175 15.51 -15.52 1.19
C PRO A 175 15.50 -14.71 2.50
N LEU A 176 15.27 -13.40 2.47
CA LEU A 176 15.41 -12.50 3.62
C LEU A 176 14.08 -12.06 4.23
N VAL A 177 12.97 -12.20 3.52
CA VAL A 177 11.66 -11.71 3.92
C VAL A 177 10.57 -12.77 3.77
N ASP A 178 9.41 -12.56 4.38
CA ASP A 178 8.31 -13.52 4.32
C ASP A 178 7.70 -13.59 2.92
N TYR A 179 7.53 -12.43 2.27
CA TYR A 179 6.91 -12.35 0.94
C TYR A 179 7.57 -11.31 0.06
N ILE A 180 7.54 -11.56 -1.24
CA ILE A 180 7.82 -10.56 -2.27
C ILE A 180 6.69 -10.48 -3.28
N GLU A 181 6.47 -9.29 -3.82
CA GLU A 181 5.52 -9.04 -4.90
C GLU A 181 6.14 -8.11 -5.93
N ILE A 182 6.10 -8.51 -7.19
CA ILE A 182 6.58 -7.74 -8.33
C ILE A 182 5.38 -7.41 -9.20
N TRP A 183 5.12 -6.12 -9.43
CA TRP A 183 3.96 -5.63 -10.13
C TRP A 183 4.33 -4.69 -11.27
N LYS A 184 3.49 -4.57 -12.27
CA LYS A 184 3.44 -3.40 -13.16
C LYS A 184 2.65 -2.28 -12.48
N PRO A 185 3.04 -1.00 -12.68
CA PRO A 185 2.32 0.12 -12.07
C PRO A 185 0.86 0.21 -12.50
N HIS A 186 0.07 0.87 -11.71
CA HIS A 186 -1.32 1.22 -12.00
C HIS A 186 -1.40 2.58 -12.71
N ASN A 187 -2.39 2.76 -13.58
CA ASN A 187 -2.59 4.01 -14.31
C ASN A 187 -3.31 5.11 -13.53
N PHE A 188 -3.85 4.82 -12.34
CA PHE A 188 -4.62 5.73 -11.49
C PHE A 188 -5.82 6.41 -12.17
N GLY A 189 -6.31 5.88 -13.28
CA GLY A 189 -7.37 6.52 -14.06
C GLY A 189 -6.97 7.84 -14.70
N ASP A 190 -5.67 8.17 -14.80
CA ASP A 190 -5.15 9.46 -15.27
C ASP A 190 -4.54 9.43 -16.68
N GLY A 191 -4.73 8.32 -17.39
CA GLY A 191 -4.27 8.15 -18.78
C GLY A 191 -2.83 7.67 -18.93
N ARG A 192 -2.13 7.32 -17.85
CA ARG A 192 -0.83 6.64 -17.92
C ARG A 192 -1.01 5.24 -18.49
N ASP A 193 -0.02 4.74 -19.20
CA ASP A 193 -0.11 3.45 -19.90
C ASP A 193 1.07 2.57 -19.50
N TYR A 194 0.84 1.68 -18.55
CA TYR A 194 1.85 0.76 -18.01
C TYR A 194 1.55 -0.72 -18.33
N ARG A 195 0.35 -0.99 -18.87
CA ARG A 195 -0.15 -2.34 -19.09
C ARG A 195 -0.72 -2.49 -20.47
N ASP A 196 -0.61 -3.68 -21.04
CA ASP A 196 -1.23 -3.98 -22.31
C ASP A 196 -2.76 -3.83 -22.21
N ARG A 197 -3.34 -3.15 -23.21
CA ARG A 197 -4.78 -2.97 -23.28
C ARG A 197 -5.44 -4.25 -23.76
N THR A 198 -6.36 -4.75 -22.95
CA THR A 198 -7.23 -5.88 -23.28
C THR A 198 -8.69 -5.41 -23.33
N GLU A 199 -9.62 -6.32 -23.53
CA GLU A 199 -11.04 -6.03 -23.38
C GLU A 199 -11.35 -5.57 -21.93
N TYR A 200 -12.42 -4.77 -21.79
CA TYR A 200 -12.87 -4.25 -20.51
C TYR A 200 -14.01 -5.09 -19.95
N LYS A 201 -13.93 -5.41 -18.67
CA LYS A 201 -15.06 -5.96 -17.91
C LYS A 201 -15.94 -4.83 -17.36
N SER A 202 -17.19 -5.17 -17.03
CA SER A 202 -18.16 -4.21 -16.49
C SER A 202 -17.79 -3.69 -15.09
N THR A 203 -16.96 -4.39 -14.33
CA THR A 203 -16.59 -4.00 -12.96
C THR A 203 -15.24 -4.54 -12.55
N CYS A 204 -14.53 -3.76 -11.72
CA CYS A 204 -13.35 -4.23 -10.97
C CYS A 204 -13.75 -4.96 -9.65
N GLY A 205 -15.02 -5.00 -9.29
CA GLY A 205 -15.55 -5.61 -8.06
C GLY A 205 -15.34 -4.81 -6.77
N ARG A 206 -14.50 -3.80 -6.75
CA ARG A 206 -14.16 -3.05 -5.51
C ARG A 206 -15.36 -2.39 -4.82
N PRO A 207 -16.28 -1.68 -5.51
CA PRO A 207 -17.42 -1.05 -4.84
C PRO A 207 -18.37 -2.04 -4.16
N ALA A 208 -18.40 -3.29 -4.64
CA ALA A 208 -19.23 -4.34 -4.05
C ALA A 208 -18.53 -5.12 -2.94
N ASN A 209 -17.23 -5.45 -3.12
CA ASN A 209 -16.51 -6.42 -2.30
C ASN A 209 -15.14 -5.93 -1.81
N GLY A 210 -14.73 -4.70 -2.14
CA GLY A 210 -13.42 -4.18 -1.76
C GLY A 210 -13.39 -3.61 -0.32
N PRO A 211 -12.19 -3.38 0.21
CA PRO A 211 -12.02 -2.75 1.51
C PRO A 211 -12.49 -1.30 1.52
N LEU A 212 -13.07 -0.89 2.65
CA LEU A 212 -13.39 0.51 2.91
C LEU A 212 -12.10 1.33 2.93
N GLN A 213 -12.13 2.50 2.29
CA GLN A 213 -10.99 3.42 2.25
C GLN A 213 -11.34 4.74 2.92
N ILE A 214 -10.65 5.09 4.01
CA ILE A 214 -10.85 6.31 4.80
C ILE A 214 -9.59 7.16 4.71
N GLN A 215 -9.75 8.41 4.27
CA GLN A 215 -8.67 9.38 4.13
C GLN A 215 -8.36 10.09 5.46
N TRP A 216 -7.25 10.81 5.54
CA TRP A 216 -6.78 11.46 6.76
C TRP A 216 -7.79 12.46 7.35
N ASN A 217 -8.65 13.05 6.54
CA ASN A 217 -9.71 13.99 6.91
C ASN A 217 -11.09 13.31 7.09
N GLY A 218 -11.15 11.97 7.07
CA GLY A 218 -12.35 11.19 7.24
C GLY A 218 -13.14 10.93 5.95
N GLU A 219 -12.78 11.53 4.84
CA GLU A 219 -13.45 11.26 3.56
C GLU A 219 -13.35 9.78 3.19
N VAL A 220 -14.47 9.21 2.78
CA VAL A 220 -14.57 7.84 2.29
C VAL A 220 -14.57 7.86 0.78
N ILE A 221 -13.63 7.13 0.18
CA ILE A 221 -13.46 7.03 -1.27
C ILE A 221 -13.60 5.57 -1.74
N PRO A 222 -13.86 5.32 -3.03
CA PRO A 222 -14.18 3.97 -3.52
C PRO A 222 -12.99 3.01 -3.46
N CYS A 223 -11.77 3.53 -3.64
CA CYS A 223 -10.56 2.70 -3.66
C CYS A 223 -9.28 3.55 -3.56
N CYS A 224 -8.15 2.88 -3.31
CA CYS A 224 -6.83 3.50 -3.19
C CYS A 224 -6.27 4.10 -4.51
N TYR A 225 -6.99 4.05 -5.61
CA TYR A 225 -6.56 4.63 -6.89
C TYR A 225 -7.15 6.01 -7.14
N ASP A 226 -8.19 6.40 -6.43
CA ASP A 226 -8.75 7.76 -6.46
C ASP A 226 -7.87 8.71 -5.62
N TYR A 227 -6.74 9.12 -6.20
CA TYR A 227 -5.71 9.88 -5.50
C TYR A 227 -6.13 11.31 -5.11
N ASN A 228 -7.09 11.88 -5.81
CA ASN A 228 -7.59 13.25 -5.58
C ASN A 228 -8.97 13.31 -4.92
N ASN A 229 -9.49 12.17 -4.39
CA ASN A 229 -10.83 12.09 -3.80
C ASN A 229 -11.90 12.62 -4.76
N GLN A 230 -11.82 12.24 -6.04
CA GLN A 230 -12.80 12.64 -7.06
C GLN A 230 -14.20 12.08 -6.78
N ILE A 231 -14.26 10.94 -6.09
CA ILE A 231 -15.51 10.27 -5.75
C ILE A 231 -15.62 10.21 -4.21
N ILE A 232 -16.12 11.26 -3.60
CA ILE A 232 -16.34 11.30 -2.14
C ILE A 232 -17.70 10.68 -1.83
N LEU A 233 -17.70 9.52 -1.18
CA LEU A 233 -18.89 8.75 -0.83
C LEU A 233 -19.54 9.24 0.48
N GLY A 234 -18.77 9.82 1.38
CA GLY A 234 -19.19 10.37 2.66
C GLY A 234 -17.97 10.75 3.50
N ASN A 235 -18.20 11.07 4.79
CA ASN A 235 -17.14 11.34 5.75
C ASN A 235 -17.37 10.53 7.04
N ALA A 236 -16.46 9.63 7.37
CA ALA A 236 -16.52 8.73 8.52
C ALA A 236 -16.33 9.44 9.87
N PHE A 237 -15.94 10.72 9.88
CA PHE A 237 -15.86 11.54 11.08
C PHE A 237 -17.14 12.36 11.33
N GLU A 238 -18.05 12.39 10.37
CA GLU A 238 -19.28 13.17 10.42
C GLU A 238 -20.54 12.30 10.43
N SER A 239 -20.45 11.08 9.92
CA SER A 239 -21.58 10.16 9.75
C SER A 239 -21.18 8.73 10.07
N PRO A 240 -22.11 7.90 10.59
CA PRO A 240 -21.86 6.48 10.78
C PRO A 240 -21.43 5.78 9.49
N ILE A 241 -20.45 4.90 9.59
CA ILE A 241 -19.87 4.17 8.44
C ILE A 241 -20.95 3.36 7.71
N LEU A 242 -21.90 2.77 8.43
CA LEU A 242 -23.01 2.04 7.79
C LEU A 242 -23.91 2.94 6.94
N ASP A 243 -24.16 4.17 7.37
CA ASP A 243 -24.97 5.13 6.62
C ASP A 243 -24.26 5.53 5.31
N ILE A 244 -22.93 5.64 5.34
CA ILE A 244 -22.12 5.89 4.14
C ILE A 244 -22.19 4.68 3.20
N LEU A 245 -21.97 3.47 3.71
CA LEU A 245 -21.96 2.23 2.93
C LEU A 245 -23.30 1.91 2.26
N HIS A 246 -24.43 2.36 2.85
CA HIS A 246 -25.77 2.18 2.33
C HIS A 246 -26.38 3.45 1.73
N GLY A 247 -25.61 4.55 1.71
CA GLY A 247 -26.04 5.84 1.18
C GLY A 247 -26.17 5.84 -0.35
N ASP A 248 -26.92 6.83 -0.86
CA ASP A 248 -27.24 6.95 -2.28
C ASP A 248 -25.98 7.04 -3.17
N LYS A 249 -24.95 7.74 -2.72
CA LYS A 249 -23.70 7.89 -3.48
C LYS A 249 -22.98 6.55 -3.68
N TYR A 250 -22.93 5.72 -2.62
CA TYR A 250 -22.30 4.41 -2.71
C TYR A 250 -23.12 3.45 -3.56
N ASN A 251 -24.45 3.51 -3.43
CA ASN A 251 -25.36 2.69 -4.23
C ASN A 251 -25.30 3.07 -5.71
N ALA A 252 -25.26 4.36 -6.05
CA ALA A 252 -25.09 4.81 -7.43
C ALA A 252 -23.78 4.33 -8.06
N LEU A 253 -22.67 4.32 -7.29
CA LEU A 253 -21.40 3.77 -7.75
C LEU A 253 -21.48 2.25 -7.99
N ARG A 254 -22.15 1.50 -7.10
CA ARG A 254 -22.35 0.05 -7.28
C ARG A 254 -23.20 -0.27 -8.49
N GLU A 255 -24.26 0.50 -8.73
CA GLU A 255 -25.11 0.38 -9.91
C GLU A 255 -24.32 0.64 -11.19
N ALA A 256 -23.53 1.72 -11.23
CA ALA A 256 -22.65 2.00 -12.37
C ALA A 256 -21.71 0.82 -12.67
N HIS A 257 -21.12 0.21 -11.63
CA HIS A 257 -20.26 -0.96 -11.78
C HIS A 257 -21.04 -2.24 -12.16
N ALA A 258 -22.28 -2.39 -11.72
CA ALA A 258 -23.09 -3.55 -12.06
C ALA A 258 -23.49 -3.57 -13.55
N TYR A 259 -23.69 -2.40 -14.14
CA TYR A 259 -24.12 -2.24 -15.53
C TYR A 259 -23.01 -1.78 -16.49
N GLY A 260 -21.81 -1.46 -15.98
CA GLY A 260 -20.73 -0.90 -16.79
C GLY A 260 -20.97 0.54 -17.26
N GLU A 261 -21.75 1.31 -16.52
CA GLU A 261 -22.16 2.67 -16.86
C GLU A 261 -21.35 3.71 -16.09
N PHE A 262 -20.15 4.05 -16.59
CA PHE A 262 -19.21 4.92 -15.89
C PHE A 262 -19.28 6.41 -16.27
N GLU A 263 -20.26 6.85 -17.03
CA GLU A 263 -20.41 8.27 -17.44
C GLU A 263 -20.41 9.24 -16.24
N LYS A 264 -20.98 8.82 -15.10
CA LYS A 264 -21.01 9.57 -13.84
C LYS A 264 -19.71 9.43 -13.02
N PHE A 265 -18.87 8.48 -13.38
CA PHE A 265 -17.64 8.12 -12.68
C PHE A 265 -16.47 7.97 -13.66
N PRO A 266 -16.07 9.06 -14.34
CA PRO A 266 -15.07 9.01 -15.44
C PRO A 266 -13.71 8.50 -14.96
N TYR A 267 -13.43 8.60 -13.67
CA TYR A 267 -12.24 8.02 -13.05
C TYR A 267 -12.21 6.49 -13.13
N CYS A 268 -13.37 5.85 -12.95
CA CYS A 268 -13.50 4.40 -13.07
C CYS A 268 -13.40 3.96 -14.54
N ASP A 269 -13.96 4.73 -15.48
CA ASP A 269 -13.98 4.41 -16.90
C ASP A 269 -12.57 4.26 -17.52
N GLN A 270 -11.60 5.02 -17.04
CA GLN A 270 -10.23 5.01 -17.53
C GLN A 270 -9.29 4.12 -16.71
N CYS A 271 -9.83 3.39 -15.72
CA CYS A 271 -9.05 2.62 -14.77
C CYS A 271 -8.61 1.26 -15.34
N ASP A 272 -7.32 0.97 -15.30
CA ASP A 272 -6.76 -0.30 -15.79
C ASP A 272 -7.15 -1.53 -14.94
N GLN A 273 -7.84 -1.35 -13.81
CA GLN A 273 -8.47 -2.45 -13.07
C GLN A 273 -9.70 -3.03 -13.78
N LEU A 274 -10.20 -2.36 -14.80
CA LEU A 274 -11.26 -2.88 -15.68
C LEU A 274 -10.72 -3.79 -16.80
N LEU A 275 -9.41 -3.87 -17.02
CA LEU A 275 -8.84 -4.78 -18.00
C LEU A 275 -9.17 -6.23 -17.64
N GLU A 276 -9.65 -7.01 -18.60
CA GLU A 276 -10.13 -8.38 -18.38
C GLU A 276 -8.98 -9.32 -18.01
N HIS A 277 -7.89 -9.23 -18.74
CA HIS A 277 -6.66 -9.96 -18.46
C HIS A 277 -5.60 -8.98 -17.97
N SER A 278 -5.44 -8.96 -16.65
CA SER A 278 -4.44 -8.09 -16.04
C SER A 278 -3.10 -8.79 -15.94
N ASP A 279 -2.10 -8.27 -16.62
CA ASP A 279 -0.69 -8.64 -16.46
C ASP A 279 -0.01 -7.86 -15.32
N ALA A 280 -0.81 -7.35 -14.39
CA ALA A 280 -0.35 -6.49 -13.31
C ALA A 280 0.62 -7.16 -12.37
N LEU A 281 0.32 -8.41 -11.95
CA LEU A 281 1.18 -9.20 -11.09
C LEU A 281 2.18 -9.97 -11.96
N VAL A 282 3.45 -9.61 -11.83
CA VAL A 282 4.56 -10.26 -12.54
C VAL A 282 5.06 -11.48 -11.77
N TYR A 283 5.22 -11.34 -10.43
CA TYR A 283 5.67 -12.43 -9.57
C TYR A 283 5.20 -12.23 -8.12
N THR A 284 4.93 -13.34 -7.44
CA THR A 284 4.81 -13.40 -5.98
C THR A 284 5.16 -14.80 -5.48
N ASN A 285 5.73 -14.89 -4.28
CA ASN A 285 5.91 -16.14 -3.55
C ASN A 285 4.83 -16.33 -2.45
N ARG A 286 3.78 -15.52 -2.44
CA ARG A 286 2.63 -15.72 -1.55
C ARG A 286 1.75 -16.85 -2.08
N HIS A 287 1.50 -17.85 -1.24
CA HIS A 287 0.68 -19.01 -1.59
C HIS A 287 -0.84 -18.76 -1.51
N ASP A 288 -1.23 -17.67 -0.84
CA ASP A 288 -2.64 -17.25 -0.69
C ASP A 288 -3.12 -16.35 -1.84
N LEU A 289 -2.24 -16.01 -2.79
CA LEU A 289 -2.58 -15.27 -4.01
C LEU A 289 -2.55 -16.19 -5.23
N PRO A 290 -3.43 -15.98 -6.22
CA PRO A 290 -3.39 -16.73 -7.46
C PRO A 290 -2.07 -16.45 -8.20
N ASN A 291 -1.26 -17.51 -8.33
CA ASN A 291 0.08 -17.45 -8.95
C ASN A 291 0.06 -17.84 -10.44
N GLU A 292 -1.11 -17.99 -11.05
CA GLU A 292 -1.25 -18.56 -12.38
C GLU A 292 -0.60 -17.73 -13.49
N GLU A 293 -0.36 -16.43 -13.22
CA GLU A 293 0.25 -15.48 -14.18
C GLU A 293 1.65 -14.99 -13.75
N ALA A 294 2.20 -15.49 -12.65
CA ALA A 294 3.51 -15.04 -12.18
C ALA A 294 4.64 -15.65 -13.01
N VAL A 295 5.45 -14.82 -13.62
CA VAL A 295 6.65 -15.22 -14.35
C VAL A 295 7.80 -15.35 -13.36
N ARG A 296 8.39 -16.55 -13.24
CA ARG A 296 9.64 -16.73 -12.50
C ARG A 296 10.80 -16.15 -13.30
N LEU A 297 11.53 -15.28 -12.65
CA LEU A 297 12.70 -14.62 -13.19
C LEU A 297 13.97 -15.43 -12.90
N SER A 298 14.99 -15.31 -13.75
CA SER A 298 16.23 -16.08 -13.66
C SER A 298 17.18 -15.56 -12.58
N ASN A 299 18.15 -16.38 -12.16
CA ASN A 299 19.10 -16.04 -11.10
C ASN A 299 20.12 -15.01 -11.53
N THR A 300 20.36 -14.04 -10.66
CA THR A 300 21.43 -13.04 -10.78
C THR A 300 22.42 -13.16 -9.60
N ASP A 301 23.64 -12.74 -9.80
CA ASP A 301 24.70 -12.88 -8.80
C ASP A 301 24.50 -11.89 -7.64
N LEU A 302 24.38 -12.41 -6.40
CA LEU A 302 23.97 -11.67 -5.22
C LEU A 302 25.11 -10.98 -4.46
N TYR A 303 26.34 -11.42 -4.70
CA TYR A 303 27.47 -11.07 -3.84
C TYR A 303 27.87 -9.61 -3.95
N ASP A 304 27.81 -9.02 -5.14
CA ASP A 304 28.20 -7.63 -5.38
C ASP A 304 27.30 -6.60 -4.68
N LEU A 305 26.08 -7.00 -4.30
CA LEU A 305 25.12 -6.12 -3.61
C LEU A 305 25.32 -6.11 -2.09
N ILE A 306 25.77 -7.23 -1.53
CA ILE A 306 25.99 -7.37 -0.07
C ILE A 306 27.22 -6.58 0.36
N GLU A 307 28.27 -6.53 -0.44
CA GLU A 307 29.50 -5.77 -0.15
C GLU A 307 29.29 -4.25 -0.18
N ALA A 308 28.24 -3.76 -0.83
CA ALA A 308 27.97 -2.32 -0.95
C ALA A 308 27.30 -1.70 0.30
N VAL A 309 26.86 -2.51 1.27
CA VAL A 309 26.11 -2.03 2.45
C VAL A 309 26.66 -2.65 3.73
N GLU A 310 27.21 -1.83 4.62
CA GLU A 310 27.51 -2.25 6.00
C GLU A 310 26.20 -2.45 6.77
N ILE A 311 25.96 -3.68 7.23
CA ILE A 311 24.79 -4.06 8.03
C ILE A 311 25.23 -4.14 9.50
N ASP A 312 24.62 -3.32 10.38
CA ASP A 312 24.91 -3.34 11.80
C ASP A 312 24.49 -4.71 12.40
N GLY A 313 25.50 -5.51 12.83
CA GLY A 313 25.27 -6.70 13.67
C GLY A 313 25.20 -8.05 12.96
N ARG A 314 25.52 -8.16 11.66
CA ARG A 314 25.78 -9.47 11.03
C ARG A 314 27.29 -9.71 10.89
N ARG A 315 27.76 -10.79 11.46
CA ARG A 315 28.96 -11.53 11.06
C ARG A 315 28.55 -12.85 10.45
#